data_3fcbd9b837ea44dc915371c34d82f799
#
_entry.id   3fcbd9b837ea44dc915371c34d82f799
#
_cell.length_a   1.000
_cell.length_b   1.000
_cell.length_c   1.000
_cell.angle_alpha   90.00
_cell.angle_beta   90.00
_cell.angle_gamma   90.00
#
_symmetry.space_group_name_H-M   'P 1'
#
loop_
_entity.id
_entity.type
_entity.pdbx_description
1 polymer ?
#
loop_
_entity_poly.entity_id
_entity_poly.type
_entity_poly.pdbx_seq_one_letter_code
_entity_poly.pdbx_strand_id
1 'polypeptide(L)'
;MKSKSRLNRKGTPRRKRRKWKVVIATLLALAVITVIVSNVTVSHWSRGRCHTNTENVPSGRVALLLGTSRLGRHGNLNPYFVYRIDAAAKLYHSGKNRKILISGDNRRKGYNEPEDMRNALIAKGVPDSCIVLDYAGFRTYDSMVRAKKVFGQDSLIVVSQHWHNERALYIAHRIGVEADAFDAKDRTGFTTIRLTVREWLARTKMAIDLLFMHDPHFLGEKIEI
;
A
#
# COMPACT_ATOMS: atom_id res chain seq x y z
N MET A 1 1.74 -48.90 66.24
CA MET A 1 0.82 -48.20 65.37
C MET A 1 1.61 -47.25 64.52
N LYS A 2 1.79 -47.55 63.22
CA LYS A 2 2.45 -46.64 62.21
C LYS A 2 1.42 -46.15 61.23
N SER A 3 1.03 -44.85 61.34
CA SER A 3 0.16 -44.18 60.44
C SER A 3 0.90 -43.91 59.11
N LYS A 4 0.41 -44.47 57.99
CA LYS A 4 0.91 -44.20 56.68
C LYS A 4 0.14 -42.97 56.14
N SER A 5 0.78 -41.79 56.14
CA SER A 5 0.27 -40.61 55.47
C SER A 5 0.26 -40.86 53.95
N ARG A 6 -0.94 -40.85 53.32
CA ARG A 6 -1.12 -40.86 51.85
C ARG A 6 -0.74 -39.51 51.31
N LEU A 7 0.42 -39.44 50.66
CA LEU A 7 0.82 -38.29 49.84
C LEU A 7 -0.15 -38.13 48.64
N ASN A 8 -0.91 -37.07 48.69
CA ASN A 8 -1.83 -36.66 47.66
C ASN A 8 -1.02 -36.22 46.39
N ARG A 9 -0.89 -37.09 45.41
CA ARG A 9 -0.28 -36.78 44.11
C ARG A 9 -1.17 -35.81 43.35
N LYS A 10 -0.90 -34.50 43.49
CA LYS A 10 -1.54 -33.45 42.67
C LYS A 10 -1.37 -33.80 41.19
N GLY A 11 -2.49 -34.03 40.53
CA GLY A 11 -2.59 -34.40 39.14
C GLY A 11 -1.85 -33.44 38.20
N THR A 12 -1.14 -34.03 37.30
CA THR A 12 -0.02 -33.55 36.51
C THR A 12 -0.31 -32.42 35.51
N PRO A 13 0.70 -31.62 35.17
CA PRO A 13 0.65 -30.47 34.25
C PRO A 13 0.37 -30.86 32.79
N ARG A 14 0.27 -32.14 32.42
CA ARG A 14 0.05 -32.65 31.05
C ARG A 14 -1.23 -32.12 30.38
N ARG A 15 -2.36 -32.04 31.13
CA ARG A 15 -3.66 -31.59 30.60
C ARG A 15 -3.66 -30.08 30.28
N LYS A 16 -2.98 -29.29 31.12
CA LYS A 16 -2.78 -27.84 30.86
C LYS A 16 -1.91 -27.64 29.61
N ARG A 17 -0.77 -28.35 29.48
CA ARG A 17 0.11 -28.26 28.30
C ARG A 17 -0.59 -28.63 26.99
N ARG A 18 -1.48 -29.63 26.99
CA ARG A 18 -2.28 -29.99 25.79
C ARG A 18 -3.25 -28.92 25.42
N LYS A 19 -3.95 -28.30 26.37
CA LYS A 19 -4.86 -27.15 26.09
C LYS A 19 -4.10 -25.97 25.51
N TRP A 20 -2.94 -25.60 26.03
CA TRP A 20 -2.10 -24.52 25.49
C TRP A 20 -1.61 -24.83 24.08
N LYS A 21 -1.23 -26.05 23.75
CA LYS A 21 -0.85 -26.45 22.38
C LYS A 21 -2.02 -26.28 21.42
N VAL A 22 -3.22 -26.66 21.82
CA VAL A 22 -4.43 -26.46 20.99
C VAL A 22 -4.70 -24.98 20.79
N VAL A 23 -4.66 -24.17 21.84
CA VAL A 23 -4.87 -22.71 21.74
C VAL A 23 -3.85 -22.08 20.79
N ILE A 24 -2.56 -22.41 20.93
CA ILE A 24 -1.51 -21.88 20.05
C ILE A 24 -1.74 -22.33 18.61
N ALA A 25 -2.06 -23.60 18.38
CA ALA A 25 -2.36 -24.11 17.04
C ALA A 25 -3.56 -23.39 16.40
N THR A 26 -4.63 -23.17 17.19
CA THR A 26 -5.81 -22.41 16.74
C THR A 26 -5.45 -20.97 16.38
N LEU A 27 -4.68 -20.28 17.22
CA LEU A 27 -4.24 -18.89 16.94
C LEU A 27 -3.36 -18.82 15.69
N LEU A 28 -2.45 -19.76 15.50
CA LEU A 28 -1.63 -19.85 14.28
C LEU A 28 -2.49 -20.11 13.03
N ALA A 29 -3.46 -21.01 13.13
CA ALA A 29 -4.38 -21.29 12.04
C ALA A 29 -5.21 -20.03 11.68
N LEU A 30 -5.75 -19.32 12.67
CA LEU A 30 -6.47 -18.07 12.44
C LEU A 30 -5.58 -16.99 11.79
N ALA A 31 -4.32 -16.86 12.25
CA ALA A 31 -3.37 -15.92 11.63
C ALA A 31 -3.12 -16.27 10.15
N VAL A 32 -2.90 -17.54 9.82
CA VAL A 32 -2.70 -18.00 8.44
C VAL A 32 -3.96 -17.74 7.59
N ILE A 33 -5.15 -18.07 8.11
CA ILE A 33 -6.42 -17.82 7.43
C ILE A 33 -6.58 -16.31 7.16
N THR A 34 -6.29 -15.46 8.14
CA THR A 34 -6.37 -13.99 7.98
C THR A 34 -5.45 -13.51 6.87
N VAL A 35 -4.21 -14.02 6.79
CA VAL A 35 -3.28 -13.69 5.70
C VAL A 35 -3.85 -14.12 4.34
N ILE A 36 -4.33 -15.35 4.23
CA ILE A 36 -4.89 -15.88 2.97
C ILE A 36 -6.11 -15.06 2.53
N VAL A 37 -7.08 -14.87 3.44
CA VAL A 37 -8.32 -14.14 3.14
C VAL A 37 -8.02 -12.70 2.71
N SER A 38 -7.15 -11.99 3.44
CA SER A 38 -6.77 -10.62 3.09
C SER A 38 -6.17 -10.55 1.68
N ASN A 39 -5.27 -11.48 1.33
CA ASN A 39 -4.62 -11.47 0.03
C ASN A 39 -5.57 -11.83 -1.12
N VAL A 40 -6.40 -12.86 -0.94
CA VAL A 40 -7.41 -13.26 -1.93
C VAL A 40 -8.41 -12.12 -2.17
N THR A 41 -8.88 -11.47 -1.11
CA THR A 41 -9.85 -10.37 -1.21
C THR A 41 -9.25 -9.19 -1.96
N VAL A 42 -8.01 -8.77 -1.63
CA VAL A 42 -7.32 -7.68 -2.33
C VAL A 42 -7.17 -7.97 -3.82
N SER A 43 -6.64 -9.16 -4.17
CA SER A 43 -6.46 -9.54 -5.58
C SER A 43 -7.78 -9.74 -6.32
N HIS A 44 -8.85 -10.16 -5.64
CA HIS A 44 -10.18 -10.27 -6.26
C HIS A 44 -10.72 -8.88 -6.64
N TRP A 45 -10.62 -7.90 -5.75
CA TRP A 45 -11.14 -6.55 -5.99
C TRP A 45 -10.35 -5.74 -7.02
N SER A 46 -9.08 -6.04 -7.22
CA SER A 46 -8.24 -5.36 -8.22
C SER A 46 -8.38 -5.92 -9.63
N ARG A 47 -9.02 -7.10 -9.79
CA ARG A 47 -9.18 -7.75 -11.11
C ARG A 47 -9.89 -6.83 -12.10
N GLY A 48 -9.29 -6.71 -13.31
CA GLY A 48 -9.82 -5.89 -14.39
C GLY A 48 -9.66 -4.38 -14.22
N ARG A 49 -9.03 -3.92 -13.10
CA ARG A 49 -8.81 -2.49 -12.81
C ARG A 49 -7.35 -2.08 -12.86
N CYS A 50 -6.42 -3.01 -13.01
CA CYS A 50 -5.00 -2.74 -13.23
C CYS A 50 -4.69 -2.84 -14.73
N HIS A 51 -4.15 -1.79 -15.32
CA HIS A 51 -3.90 -1.66 -16.74
C HIS A 51 -2.42 -1.47 -17.02
N THR A 52 -1.90 -2.12 -18.05
CA THR A 52 -0.52 -1.97 -18.54
C THR A 52 -0.46 -1.15 -19.83
N ASN A 53 -1.60 -1.02 -20.54
CA ASN A 53 -1.77 -0.17 -21.71
C ASN A 53 -2.60 1.07 -21.36
N THR A 54 -2.12 2.25 -21.77
CA THR A 54 -2.80 3.53 -21.54
C THR A 54 -4.17 3.61 -22.23
N GLU A 55 -4.39 2.90 -23.32
CA GLU A 55 -5.67 2.88 -24.04
C GLU A 55 -6.83 2.38 -23.16
N ASN A 56 -6.54 1.39 -22.29
CA ASN A 56 -7.52 0.77 -21.43
C ASN A 56 -7.80 1.56 -20.13
N VAL A 57 -7.03 2.61 -19.88
CA VAL A 57 -7.20 3.46 -18.68
C VAL A 57 -8.33 4.47 -18.92
N PRO A 58 -9.29 4.63 -18.00
CA PRO A 58 -10.30 5.68 -18.06
C PRO A 58 -9.68 7.07 -18.14
N SER A 59 -10.29 7.97 -18.91
CA SER A 59 -9.79 9.34 -19.10
C SER A 59 -10.41 10.33 -18.10
N GLY A 60 -9.78 11.49 -17.93
CA GLY A 60 -10.34 12.65 -17.22
C GLY A 60 -10.17 12.64 -15.70
N ARG A 61 -9.51 11.64 -15.15
CA ARG A 61 -9.23 11.53 -13.70
C ARG A 61 -7.86 12.12 -13.35
N VAL A 62 -7.68 12.46 -12.07
CA VAL A 62 -6.35 12.79 -11.53
C VAL A 62 -5.53 11.51 -11.38
N ALA A 63 -4.26 11.54 -11.80
CA ALA A 63 -3.33 10.43 -11.56
C ALA A 63 -2.72 10.58 -10.16
N LEU A 64 -2.95 9.62 -9.26
CA LEU A 64 -2.29 9.54 -7.96
C LEU A 64 -1.01 8.73 -8.08
N LEU A 65 0.13 9.41 -8.12
CA LEU A 65 1.45 8.80 -8.15
C LEU A 65 1.92 8.52 -6.72
N LEU A 66 2.03 7.23 -6.38
CA LEU A 66 2.47 6.84 -5.04
C LEU A 66 3.99 7.00 -4.88
N GLY A 67 4.40 7.62 -3.79
CA GLY A 67 5.79 7.94 -3.48
C GLY A 67 6.70 6.72 -3.31
N THR A 68 7.96 6.92 -3.62
CA THR A 68 9.05 5.98 -3.35
C THR A 68 10.38 6.73 -3.35
N SER A 69 11.32 6.27 -2.53
CA SER A 69 12.65 6.84 -2.45
C SER A 69 13.35 6.89 -3.80
N ARG A 70 13.97 8.03 -4.12
CA ARG A 70 14.82 8.19 -5.31
C ARG A 70 16.04 7.29 -5.28
N LEU A 71 16.65 7.10 -4.11
CA LEU A 71 17.84 6.28 -3.93
C LEU A 71 17.53 4.99 -3.18
N GLY A 72 18.17 3.91 -3.60
CA GLY A 72 18.21 2.65 -2.88
C GLY A 72 19.16 2.68 -1.67
N ARG A 73 19.23 1.57 -0.92
CA ARG A 73 20.04 1.46 0.30
C ARG A 73 21.53 1.74 0.12
N HIS A 74 22.07 1.53 -1.06
CA HIS A 74 23.50 1.70 -1.39
C HIS A 74 23.76 3.00 -2.16
N GLY A 75 22.84 3.97 -2.13
CA GLY A 75 22.97 5.23 -2.85
C GLY A 75 22.72 5.16 -4.36
N ASN A 76 22.51 3.98 -4.92
CA ASN A 76 22.18 3.81 -6.32
C ASN A 76 20.75 4.27 -6.62
N LEU A 77 20.50 4.72 -7.85
CA LEU A 77 19.16 5.10 -8.29
C LEU A 77 18.19 3.92 -8.13
N ASN A 78 17.06 4.18 -7.49
CA ASN A 78 16.04 3.16 -7.25
C ASN A 78 15.25 2.88 -8.54
N PRO A 79 15.29 1.65 -9.08
CA PRO A 79 14.54 1.32 -10.29
C PRO A 79 13.03 1.53 -10.17
N TYR A 80 12.45 1.32 -8.99
CA TYR A 80 11.01 1.56 -8.76
C TYR A 80 10.66 3.04 -8.91
N PHE A 81 11.56 3.94 -8.50
CA PHE A 81 11.40 5.37 -8.74
C PHE A 81 11.35 5.67 -10.24
N VAL A 82 12.34 5.20 -11.00
CA VAL A 82 12.41 5.41 -12.45
C VAL A 82 11.15 4.89 -13.14
N TYR A 83 10.76 3.65 -12.83
CA TYR A 83 9.61 3.02 -13.48
C TYR A 83 8.28 3.72 -13.16
N ARG A 84 8.11 4.27 -11.96
CA ARG A 84 6.92 5.05 -11.61
C ARG A 84 6.89 6.39 -12.35
N ILE A 85 8.02 7.07 -12.44
CA ILE A 85 8.14 8.32 -13.20
C ILE A 85 7.83 8.07 -14.68
N ASP A 86 8.41 7.02 -15.28
CA ASP A 86 8.16 6.67 -16.67
C ASP A 86 6.67 6.35 -16.92
N ALA A 87 6.04 5.60 -16.02
CA ALA A 87 4.62 5.26 -16.12
C ALA A 87 3.74 6.50 -15.99
N ALA A 88 3.98 7.38 -15.02
CA ALA A 88 3.20 8.59 -14.81
C ALA A 88 3.35 9.58 -15.98
N ALA A 89 4.56 9.78 -16.50
CA ALA A 89 4.81 10.59 -17.67
C ALA A 89 4.13 10.02 -18.92
N LYS A 90 4.22 8.70 -19.16
CA LYS A 90 3.53 8.01 -20.25
C LYS A 90 2.01 8.21 -20.17
N LEU A 91 1.43 8.07 -18.99
CA LEU A 91 -0.01 8.26 -18.79
C LEU A 91 -0.42 9.71 -19.06
N TYR A 92 0.38 10.68 -18.60
CA TYR A 92 0.14 12.10 -18.85
C TYR A 92 0.18 12.43 -20.35
N HIS A 93 1.24 12.03 -21.06
CA HIS A 93 1.41 12.28 -22.49
C HIS A 93 0.38 11.56 -23.36
N SER A 94 -0.28 10.51 -22.86
CA SER A 94 -1.41 9.88 -23.54
C SER A 94 -2.73 10.65 -23.41
N GLY A 95 -2.74 11.77 -22.67
CA GLY A 95 -3.94 12.60 -22.46
C GLY A 95 -4.98 11.99 -21.51
N LYS A 96 -4.64 10.92 -20.79
CA LYS A 96 -5.59 10.22 -19.89
C LYS A 96 -5.86 10.96 -18.60
N ASN A 97 -4.90 11.76 -18.13
CA ASN A 97 -5.05 12.60 -16.94
C ASN A 97 -4.59 14.03 -17.23
N ARG A 98 -5.18 14.99 -16.52
CA ARG A 98 -4.82 16.41 -16.63
C ARG A 98 -3.85 16.85 -15.54
N LYS A 99 -3.90 16.21 -14.38
CA LYS A 99 -3.05 16.51 -13.23
C LYS A 99 -2.48 15.23 -12.64
N ILE A 100 -1.31 15.36 -12.02
CA ILE A 100 -0.63 14.29 -11.28
C ILE A 100 -0.51 14.75 -9.83
N LEU A 101 -1.18 14.03 -8.91
CA LEU A 101 -1.03 14.19 -7.47
C LEU A 101 0.07 13.22 -7.00
N ILE A 102 1.20 13.75 -6.55
CA ILE A 102 2.31 12.95 -6.01
C ILE A 102 2.15 12.88 -4.51
N SER A 103 1.90 11.69 -3.97
CA SER A 103 1.75 11.49 -2.54
C SER A 103 2.87 10.62 -1.97
N GLY A 104 3.70 11.20 -1.09
CA GLY A 104 4.90 10.56 -0.57
C GLY A 104 5.34 11.07 0.80
N ASP A 105 6.48 10.54 1.27
CA ASP A 105 7.05 10.82 2.60
C ASP A 105 8.11 11.92 2.52
N ASN A 106 8.05 12.89 3.45
CA ASN A 106 9.05 13.93 3.65
C ASN A 106 9.47 14.10 5.11
N ARG A 107 9.22 13.13 5.99
CA ARG A 107 9.43 13.26 7.45
C ARG A 107 10.89 13.36 7.87
N ARG A 108 11.85 13.09 7.01
CA ARG A 108 13.28 13.12 7.34
C ARG A 108 13.95 14.29 6.67
N LYS A 109 14.84 14.99 7.40
CA LYS A 109 15.65 16.08 6.84
C LYS A 109 16.47 15.56 5.65
N GLY A 110 16.37 16.23 4.51
CA GLY A 110 17.05 15.84 3.26
C GLY A 110 16.38 14.66 2.52
N TYR A 111 15.16 14.26 2.90
CA TYR A 111 14.37 13.23 2.24
C TYR A 111 12.98 13.78 1.88
N ASN A 112 12.72 13.92 0.59
CA ASN A 112 11.48 14.48 0.09
C ASN A 112 11.07 13.76 -1.21
N GLU A 113 10.28 12.69 -1.06
CA GLU A 113 9.83 11.90 -2.21
C GLU A 113 9.01 12.72 -3.21
N PRO A 114 8.01 13.54 -2.80
CA PRO A 114 7.24 14.34 -3.72
C PRO A 114 8.09 15.28 -4.58
N GLU A 115 9.05 16.00 -4.00
CA GLU A 115 9.93 16.90 -4.75
C GLU A 115 10.86 16.17 -5.71
N ASP A 116 11.47 15.07 -5.27
CA ASP A 116 12.31 14.26 -6.14
C ASP A 116 11.53 13.74 -7.36
N MET A 117 10.28 13.31 -7.14
CA MET A 117 9.40 12.81 -8.21
C MET A 117 8.91 13.94 -9.12
N ARG A 118 8.57 15.12 -8.56
CA ARG A 118 8.21 16.33 -9.33
C ARG A 118 9.32 16.70 -10.29
N ASN A 119 10.54 16.85 -9.79
CA ASN A 119 11.69 17.22 -10.60
C ASN A 119 11.95 16.20 -11.74
N ALA A 120 11.78 14.90 -11.44
CA ALA A 120 11.92 13.85 -12.44
C ALA A 120 10.79 13.89 -13.50
N LEU A 121 9.55 14.22 -13.13
CA LEU A 121 8.44 14.38 -14.08
C LEU A 121 8.62 15.62 -14.97
N ILE A 122 9.07 16.73 -14.42
CA ILE A 122 9.42 17.94 -15.20
C ILE A 122 10.50 17.59 -16.22
N ALA A 123 11.53 16.87 -15.84
CA ALA A 123 12.56 16.39 -16.77
C ALA A 123 12.02 15.45 -17.87
N LYS A 124 10.84 14.84 -17.67
CA LYS A 124 10.11 14.05 -18.68
C LYS A 124 9.09 14.85 -19.47
N GLY A 125 9.08 16.19 -19.35
CA GLY A 125 8.21 17.08 -20.12
C GLY A 125 6.79 17.24 -19.54
N VAL A 126 6.55 16.84 -18.30
CA VAL A 126 5.28 17.14 -17.60
C VAL A 126 5.34 18.58 -17.08
N PRO A 127 4.43 19.48 -17.45
CA PRO A 127 4.42 20.86 -16.95
C PRO A 127 4.24 20.91 -15.43
N ASP A 128 4.99 21.77 -14.77
CA ASP A 128 4.92 21.94 -13.32
C ASP A 128 3.50 22.30 -12.82
N SER A 129 2.77 23.10 -13.56
CA SER A 129 1.38 23.47 -13.29
C SER A 129 0.40 22.28 -13.26
N CYS A 130 0.80 21.14 -13.82
CA CYS A 130 0.02 19.91 -13.82
C CYS A 130 0.39 18.96 -12.67
N ILE A 131 1.36 19.34 -11.81
CA ILE A 131 1.84 18.52 -10.71
C ILE A 131 1.41 19.13 -9.38
N VAL A 132 0.82 18.30 -8.52
CA VAL A 132 0.40 18.67 -7.16
C VAL A 132 1.13 17.77 -6.17
N LEU A 133 1.61 18.33 -5.06
CA LEU A 133 2.40 17.61 -4.09
C LEU A 133 1.63 17.37 -2.79
N ASP A 134 1.63 16.14 -2.35
CA ASP A 134 1.16 15.70 -1.04
C ASP A 134 2.34 15.15 -0.22
N TYR A 135 2.73 15.88 0.81
CA TYR A 135 3.88 15.58 1.67
C TYR A 135 3.54 14.67 2.86
N ALA A 136 2.29 14.25 3.01
CA ALA A 136 1.83 13.45 4.14
C ALA A 136 1.31 12.05 3.74
N GLY A 137 1.74 11.55 2.59
CA GLY A 137 1.45 10.20 2.11
C GLY A 137 2.37 9.14 2.72
N PHE A 138 2.36 8.98 4.04
CA PHE A 138 3.29 8.08 4.76
C PHE A 138 2.96 6.60 4.59
N ARG A 139 1.71 6.27 4.38
CA ARG A 139 1.19 4.94 4.08
C ARG A 139 0.24 5.03 2.89
N THR A 140 0.07 3.92 2.17
CA THR A 140 -0.90 3.86 1.06
C THR A 140 -2.30 4.30 1.49
N TYR A 141 -2.71 3.94 2.71
CA TYR A 141 -3.98 4.38 3.30
C TYR A 141 -4.05 5.91 3.43
N ASP A 142 -3.00 6.53 3.94
CA ASP A 142 -2.95 7.99 4.11
C ASP A 142 -3.04 8.68 2.74
N SER A 143 -2.29 8.22 1.74
CA SER A 143 -2.33 8.75 0.37
C SER A 143 -3.75 8.70 -0.23
N MET A 144 -4.45 7.57 -0.07
CA MET A 144 -5.81 7.39 -0.61
C MET A 144 -6.84 8.26 0.12
N VAL A 145 -6.81 8.29 1.46
CA VAL A 145 -7.74 9.11 2.25
C VAL A 145 -7.50 10.59 2.01
N ARG A 146 -6.23 11.03 1.92
CA ARG A 146 -5.87 12.42 1.64
C ARG A 146 -6.26 12.83 0.23
N ALA A 147 -6.07 11.97 -0.76
CA ALA A 147 -6.55 12.23 -2.13
C ALA A 147 -8.05 12.55 -2.15
N LYS A 148 -8.86 11.83 -1.36
CA LYS A 148 -10.29 12.10 -1.21
C LYS A 148 -10.59 13.32 -0.35
N LYS A 149 -10.12 13.33 0.90
CA LYS A 149 -10.55 14.32 1.92
C LYS A 149 -9.87 15.67 1.78
N VAL A 150 -8.60 15.70 1.36
CA VAL A 150 -7.80 16.92 1.22
C VAL A 150 -7.87 17.46 -0.20
N PHE A 151 -7.68 16.59 -1.19
CA PHE A 151 -7.62 17.00 -2.60
C PHE A 151 -8.95 16.81 -3.36
N GLY A 152 -10.02 16.42 -2.70
CA GLY A 152 -11.38 16.37 -3.24
C GLY A 152 -11.58 15.35 -4.37
N GLN A 153 -10.76 14.30 -4.45
CA GLN A 153 -10.82 13.35 -5.55
C GLN A 153 -11.69 12.12 -5.21
N ASP A 154 -12.85 12.03 -5.83
CA ASP A 154 -13.74 10.86 -5.71
C ASP A 154 -13.44 9.80 -6.78
N SER A 155 -12.64 10.13 -7.81
CA SER A 155 -12.17 9.19 -8.82
C SER A 155 -10.71 9.42 -9.17
N LEU A 156 -9.91 8.33 -9.28
CA LEU A 156 -8.46 8.37 -9.43
C LEU A 156 -7.93 7.33 -10.42
N ILE A 157 -6.75 7.61 -10.99
CA ILE A 157 -5.89 6.60 -11.61
C ILE A 157 -4.65 6.46 -10.72
N VAL A 158 -4.51 5.33 -10.04
CA VAL A 158 -3.33 5.08 -9.18
C VAL A 158 -2.17 4.63 -10.03
N VAL A 159 -0.98 5.22 -9.83
CA VAL A 159 0.23 4.86 -10.57
C VAL A 159 1.29 4.33 -9.60
N SER A 160 1.58 3.04 -9.72
CA SER A 160 2.61 2.34 -8.93
C SER A 160 2.92 0.97 -9.56
N GLN A 161 3.69 0.10 -8.87
CA GLN A 161 3.84 -1.29 -9.28
C GLN A 161 2.55 -2.08 -9.04
N HIS A 162 2.30 -3.11 -9.85
CA HIS A 162 1.08 -3.92 -9.82
C HIS A 162 0.65 -4.34 -8.40
N TRP A 163 1.54 -4.98 -7.64
CA TRP A 163 1.27 -5.45 -6.27
C TRP A 163 0.90 -4.31 -5.30
N HIS A 164 1.40 -3.09 -5.52
CA HIS A 164 1.06 -1.90 -4.74
C HIS A 164 -0.27 -1.30 -5.19
N ASN A 165 -0.53 -1.30 -6.50
CA ASN A 165 -1.79 -0.86 -7.10
C ASN A 165 -2.96 -1.69 -6.61
N GLU A 166 -2.85 -3.03 -6.57
CA GLU A 166 -3.90 -3.90 -6.02
C GLU A 166 -4.31 -3.49 -4.60
N ARG A 167 -3.32 -3.21 -3.73
CA ARG A 167 -3.59 -2.76 -2.37
C ARG A 167 -4.25 -1.37 -2.33
N ALA A 168 -3.79 -0.43 -3.14
CA ALA A 168 -4.35 0.90 -3.23
C ALA A 168 -5.80 0.88 -3.74
N LEU A 169 -6.11 0.07 -4.75
CA LEU A 169 -7.47 -0.12 -5.27
C LEU A 169 -8.42 -0.69 -4.22
N TYR A 170 -7.96 -1.65 -3.41
CA TYR A 170 -8.80 -2.16 -2.32
C TYR A 170 -9.08 -1.10 -1.25
N ILE A 171 -8.09 -0.27 -0.90
CA ILE A 171 -8.28 0.86 0.01
C ILE A 171 -9.27 1.85 -0.60
N ALA A 172 -9.11 2.22 -1.88
CA ALA A 172 -10.02 3.11 -2.60
C ALA A 172 -11.47 2.64 -2.48
N HIS A 173 -11.72 1.37 -2.80
CA HIS A 173 -13.03 0.76 -2.66
C HIS A 173 -13.60 0.91 -1.23
N ARG A 174 -12.80 0.61 -0.21
CA ARG A 174 -13.24 0.65 1.19
C ARG A 174 -13.57 2.05 1.70
N ILE A 175 -12.96 3.09 1.13
CA ILE A 175 -13.23 4.49 1.48
C ILE A 175 -14.19 5.18 0.49
N GLY A 176 -14.75 4.44 -0.47
CA GLY A 176 -15.69 4.96 -1.46
C GLY A 176 -15.05 5.92 -2.47
N VAL A 177 -13.86 5.58 -2.97
CA VAL A 177 -13.19 6.24 -4.10
C VAL A 177 -13.24 5.30 -5.30
N GLU A 178 -13.70 5.80 -6.44
CA GLU A 178 -13.62 5.06 -7.68
C GLU A 178 -12.19 5.11 -8.22
N ALA A 179 -11.55 3.96 -8.40
CA ALA A 179 -10.16 3.93 -8.83
C ALA A 179 -9.87 2.83 -9.84
N ASP A 180 -9.07 3.20 -10.83
CA ASP A 180 -8.33 2.29 -11.70
C ASP A 180 -6.84 2.47 -11.45
N ALA A 181 -6.00 1.58 -11.95
CA ALA A 181 -4.57 1.67 -11.77
C ALA A 181 -3.83 1.52 -13.09
N PHE A 182 -2.74 2.26 -13.24
CA PHE A 182 -1.78 2.09 -14.32
C PHE A 182 -0.48 1.51 -13.75
N ASP A 183 -0.12 0.32 -14.22
CA ASP A 183 0.99 -0.44 -13.68
C ASP A 183 2.33 0.07 -14.21
N ALA A 184 3.18 0.53 -13.31
CA ALA A 184 4.58 0.76 -13.59
C ALA A 184 5.32 -0.59 -13.73
N LYS A 185 6.36 -0.61 -14.56
CA LYS A 185 7.23 -1.78 -14.72
C LYS A 185 7.69 -2.30 -13.36
N ASP A 186 7.80 -3.62 -13.22
CA ASP A 186 8.35 -4.26 -12.03
C ASP A 186 9.74 -4.84 -12.31
N ARG A 187 10.47 -5.13 -11.24
CA ARG A 187 11.75 -5.83 -11.33
C ARG A 187 11.52 -7.34 -11.43
N THR A 188 12.26 -7.96 -12.33
CA THR A 188 12.34 -9.42 -12.41
C THR A 188 13.51 -9.95 -11.57
N GLY A 189 13.36 -11.14 -10.96
CA GLY A 189 14.43 -11.83 -10.25
C GLY A 189 14.21 -12.10 -8.76
N PHE A 190 15.23 -12.51 -8.04
CA PHE A 190 15.22 -13.03 -6.66
C PHE A 190 14.66 -12.09 -5.59
N THR A 191 14.64 -10.79 -5.84
CA THR A 191 13.99 -9.78 -4.97
C THR A 191 12.48 -9.98 -4.83
N THR A 192 11.88 -10.76 -5.73
CA THR A 192 10.43 -10.99 -5.81
C THR A 192 9.89 -11.72 -4.57
N ILE A 193 10.56 -12.75 -4.06
CA ILE A 193 10.05 -13.54 -2.90
C ILE A 193 9.96 -12.67 -1.65
N ARG A 194 11.02 -11.92 -1.33
CA ARG A 194 11.03 -11.03 -0.16
C ARG A 194 9.97 -9.93 -0.26
N LEU A 195 9.78 -9.39 -1.46
CA LEU A 195 8.74 -8.39 -1.72
C LEU A 195 7.34 -9.00 -1.61
N THR A 196 7.14 -10.20 -2.13
CA THR A 196 5.86 -10.92 -2.04
C THR A 196 5.46 -11.18 -0.58
N VAL A 197 6.37 -11.72 0.23
CA VAL A 197 6.10 -11.94 1.67
C VAL A 197 5.80 -10.62 2.39
N ARG A 198 6.60 -9.58 2.13
CA ARG A 198 6.35 -8.24 2.69
C ARG A 198 4.98 -7.71 2.29
N GLU A 199 4.59 -7.90 1.04
CA GLU A 199 3.30 -7.43 0.55
C GLU A 199 2.13 -8.21 1.14
N TRP A 200 2.25 -9.52 1.30
CA TRP A 200 1.23 -10.32 1.98
C TRP A 200 0.97 -9.82 3.41
N LEU A 201 2.02 -9.53 4.15
CA LEU A 201 1.92 -8.96 5.49
C LEU A 201 1.38 -7.52 5.47
N ALA A 202 1.76 -6.72 4.47
CA ALA A 202 1.25 -5.35 4.31
C ALA A 202 -0.25 -5.33 3.99
N ARG A 203 -0.75 -6.25 3.15
CA ARG A 203 -2.19 -6.42 2.87
C ARG A 203 -2.96 -6.86 4.11
N THR A 204 -2.40 -7.78 4.88
CA THR A 204 -3.01 -8.22 6.15
C THR A 204 -3.08 -7.08 7.15
N LYS A 205 -1.97 -6.35 7.33
CA LYS A 205 -1.94 -5.17 8.21
C LYS A 205 -2.96 -4.12 7.75
N MET A 206 -3.00 -3.80 6.46
CA MET A 206 -3.97 -2.87 5.90
C MET A 206 -5.43 -3.32 6.16
N ALA A 207 -5.74 -4.60 5.99
CA ALA A 207 -7.08 -5.12 6.27
C ALA A 207 -7.47 -4.94 7.74
N ILE A 208 -6.53 -5.14 8.67
CA ILE A 208 -6.72 -4.87 10.09
C ILE A 208 -6.89 -3.37 10.36
N ASP A 209 -6.02 -2.52 9.80
CA ASP A 209 -6.09 -1.06 9.95
C ASP A 209 -7.45 -0.50 9.45
N LEU A 210 -7.99 -1.06 8.35
CA LEU A 210 -9.30 -0.68 7.80
C LEU A 210 -10.49 -1.08 8.70
N LEU A 211 -10.36 -2.09 9.56
CA LEU A 211 -11.40 -2.44 10.53
C LEU A 211 -11.56 -1.37 11.61
N PHE A 212 -10.47 -0.69 11.94
CA PHE A 212 -10.46 0.36 12.97
C PHE A 212 -10.63 1.78 12.41
N MET A 213 -10.61 1.95 11.09
CA MET A 213 -10.84 3.20 10.33
C MET A 213 -10.26 4.46 11.00
N HIS A 214 -9.00 4.42 11.40
CA HIS A 214 -8.35 5.59 11.95
C HIS A 214 -8.05 6.59 10.82
N ASP A 215 -8.44 7.84 11.01
CA ASP A 215 -8.04 8.92 10.10
C ASP A 215 -6.51 9.02 10.01
N PRO A 216 -5.98 9.49 8.85
CA PRO A 216 -4.56 9.83 8.73
C PRO A 216 -4.13 10.79 9.81
N HIS A 217 -2.89 10.67 10.27
CA HIS A 217 -2.33 11.50 11.35
C HIS A 217 -2.34 13.00 10.99
N PHE A 218 -2.25 13.30 9.67
CA PHE A 218 -2.26 14.65 9.13
C PHE A 218 -3.29 14.74 8.00
N LEU A 219 -4.45 15.33 8.26
CA LEU A 219 -5.41 15.62 7.20
C LEU A 219 -5.11 16.97 6.55
N GLY A 220 -4.98 18.04 7.33
CA GLY A 220 -4.82 19.40 6.80
C GLY A 220 -6.10 19.98 6.20
N GLU A 221 -5.97 21.19 5.62
CA GLU A 221 -7.06 21.88 4.95
C GLU A 221 -7.32 21.30 3.55
N LYS A 222 -8.52 21.56 2.99
CA LYS A 222 -8.84 21.16 1.63
C LYS A 222 -8.05 21.97 0.62
N ILE A 223 -7.55 21.31 -0.40
CA ILE A 223 -6.81 21.89 -1.54
C ILE A 223 -7.56 21.47 -2.80
N GLU A 224 -8.08 22.43 -3.54
CA GLU A 224 -8.73 22.17 -4.84
C GLU A 224 -7.67 21.96 -5.92
N ILE A 225 -7.81 20.91 -6.76
CA ILE A 225 -6.87 20.56 -7.83
C ILE A 225 -7.58 20.21 -9.12
#